data_749323be20a35075f5f12c83989c9fa0
#
_entry.id   749323be20a35075f5f12c83989c9fa0
#
_cell.length_a   1.000
_cell.length_b   1.000
_cell.length_c   1.000
_cell.angle_alpha   90.00
_cell.angle_beta   90.00
_cell.angle_gamma   90.00
#
_symmetry.space_group_name_H-M   'P 1'
#
loop_
_entity.id
_entity.type
_entity.pdbx_description
1 polymer ?
#
loop_
_entity_poly.entity_id
_entity_poly.type
_entity_poly.pdbx_seq_one_letter_code
_entity_poly.pdbx_strand_id
1 'polypeptide(L)'
;MKKLLPLSLALRAAAAMTVPTLAASHTVQRGDTMWKLAVQYQVGTSEIIDANPQVANPNLIYPGNVLTIPETDASVRAYEQEVVRLVNAERAKHGLAALTEDWELSRVARYKSQDMHDNRYFAHNSPTYGTPFRMLRAFG
;
A
#
# COMPACT_ATOMS: atom_id res chain seq x y z
N MET A 1 -49.44 -36.94 -16.53
CA MET A 1 -47.97 -37.12 -16.48
C MET A 1 -47.33 -35.75 -16.63
N LYS A 2 -46.88 -35.14 -15.52
CA LYS A 2 -46.25 -33.82 -15.51
C LYS A 2 -44.73 -34.02 -15.62
N LYS A 3 -44.10 -33.58 -16.71
CA LYS A 3 -42.67 -33.63 -16.92
C LYS A 3 -42.00 -32.50 -16.13
N LEU A 4 -41.19 -32.85 -15.15
CA LEU A 4 -40.31 -31.94 -14.44
C LEU A 4 -39.08 -31.64 -15.30
N LEU A 5 -38.83 -30.37 -15.64
CA LEU A 5 -37.58 -29.88 -16.24
C LEU A 5 -36.53 -29.76 -15.15
N PRO A 6 -35.29 -30.17 -15.38
CA PRO A 6 -34.21 -29.91 -14.43
C PRO A 6 -33.77 -28.44 -14.50
N LEU A 7 -33.75 -27.78 -13.33
CA LEU A 7 -33.21 -26.44 -13.12
C LEU A 7 -31.70 -26.56 -13.13
N SER A 8 -31.06 -26.18 -14.24
CA SER A 8 -29.61 -26.14 -14.36
C SER A 8 -29.09 -24.90 -13.58
N LEU A 9 -28.46 -25.18 -12.44
CA LEU A 9 -27.76 -24.20 -11.60
C LEU A 9 -26.48 -23.76 -12.33
N ALA A 10 -26.55 -22.62 -13.01
CA ALA A 10 -25.37 -22.00 -13.62
C ALA A 10 -24.48 -21.40 -12.54
N LEU A 11 -23.41 -22.10 -12.17
CA LEU A 11 -22.36 -21.61 -11.30
C LEU A 11 -21.62 -20.48 -12.02
N ARG A 12 -21.96 -19.22 -11.71
CA ARG A 12 -21.20 -18.06 -12.17
C ARG A 12 -19.88 -18.03 -11.39
N ALA A 13 -18.81 -18.46 -12.03
CA ALA A 13 -17.46 -18.17 -11.57
C ALA A 13 -17.24 -16.65 -11.64
N ALA A 14 -17.21 -15.99 -10.48
CA ALA A 14 -16.74 -14.62 -10.38
C ALA A 14 -15.24 -14.66 -10.66
N ALA A 15 -14.84 -14.31 -11.87
CA ALA A 15 -13.45 -14.01 -12.16
C ALA A 15 -13.05 -12.79 -11.33
N ALA A 16 -12.23 -12.99 -10.31
CA ALA A 16 -11.56 -11.92 -9.62
C ALA A 16 -10.71 -11.19 -10.67
N MET A 17 -11.14 -10.02 -11.09
CA MET A 17 -10.31 -9.13 -11.89
C MET A 17 -9.20 -8.66 -10.96
N THR A 18 -8.03 -9.27 -11.05
CA THR A 18 -6.81 -8.71 -10.50
C THR A 18 -6.52 -7.46 -11.31
N VAL A 19 -6.82 -6.30 -10.74
CA VAL A 19 -6.36 -5.03 -11.28
C VAL A 19 -4.84 -5.12 -11.29
N PRO A 20 -4.16 -4.98 -12.45
CA PRO A 20 -2.70 -4.98 -12.44
C PRO A 20 -2.25 -3.80 -11.58
N THR A 21 -1.59 -4.08 -10.46
CA THR A 21 -0.86 -3.08 -9.72
C THR A 21 0.18 -2.53 -10.68
N LEU A 22 0.07 -1.26 -11.05
CA LEU A 22 1.09 -0.58 -11.84
C LEU A 22 2.38 -0.68 -11.05
N ALA A 23 3.34 -1.41 -11.57
CA ALA A 23 4.65 -1.56 -10.96
C ALA A 23 5.66 -0.87 -11.86
N ALA A 24 6.39 0.10 -11.33
CA ALA A 24 7.55 0.66 -12.02
C ALA A 24 8.71 -0.35 -12.00
N SER A 25 9.61 -0.23 -12.95
CA SER A 25 10.88 -0.97 -12.92
C SER A 25 12.03 -0.03 -12.64
N HIS A 26 12.97 -0.46 -11.80
CA HIS A 26 14.21 0.26 -11.52
C HIS A 26 15.40 -0.62 -11.84
N THR A 27 16.30 -0.09 -12.68
CA THR A 27 17.60 -0.74 -12.91
C THR A 27 18.59 -0.23 -11.88
N VAL A 28 19.05 -1.12 -11.00
CA VAL A 28 19.98 -0.81 -9.90
C VAL A 28 21.25 -0.14 -10.43
N GLN A 29 21.63 0.95 -9.83
CA GLN A 29 22.83 1.71 -10.10
C GLN A 29 23.85 1.58 -8.96
N ARG A 30 25.08 2.00 -9.21
CA ARG A 30 26.13 1.97 -8.18
C ARG A 30 25.76 2.86 -7.01
N GLY A 31 25.70 2.27 -5.83
CA GLY A 31 25.37 2.97 -4.58
C GLY A 31 23.90 2.89 -4.17
N ASP A 32 23.05 2.21 -4.97
CA ASP A 32 21.68 1.90 -4.57
C ASP A 32 21.67 0.86 -3.46
N THR A 33 20.65 0.97 -2.64
CA THR A 33 20.25 -0.03 -1.64
C THR A 33 18.74 -0.13 -1.63
N MET A 34 18.17 -1.25 -1.17
CA MET A 34 16.72 -1.41 -1.05
C MET A 34 16.11 -0.25 -0.26
N TRP A 35 16.77 0.19 0.83
CA TRP A 35 16.30 1.33 1.64
C TRP A 35 16.29 2.66 0.86
N LYS A 36 17.36 2.99 0.12
CA LYS A 36 17.41 4.20 -0.69
C LYS A 36 16.32 4.22 -1.76
N LEU A 37 16.08 3.08 -2.39
CA LEU A 37 15.02 2.94 -3.37
C LEU A 37 13.63 3.08 -2.72
N ALA A 38 13.44 2.50 -1.53
CA ALA A 38 12.22 2.67 -0.75
C ALA A 38 11.92 4.15 -0.47
N VAL A 39 12.90 4.92 -0.03
CA VAL A 39 12.79 6.37 0.18
C VAL A 39 12.52 7.11 -1.12
N GLN A 40 13.26 6.80 -2.19
CA GLN A 40 13.12 7.45 -3.49
C GLN A 40 11.73 7.27 -4.09
N TYR A 41 11.16 6.08 -3.97
CA TYR A 41 9.85 5.74 -4.53
C TYR A 41 8.69 5.87 -3.53
N GLN A 42 8.98 6.26 -2.28
CA GLN A 42 7.99 6.41 -1.19
C GLN A 42 7.17 5.13 -0.95
N VAL A 43 7.86 3.99 -0.94
CA VAL A 43 7.31 2.67 -0.65
C VAL A 43 8.08 2.01 0.49
N GLY A 44 7.55 0.94 1.07
CA GLY A 44 8.27 0.23 2.12
C GLY A 44 9.42 -0.62 1.55
N THR A 45 10.52 -0.71 2.30
CA THR A 45 11.63 -1.61 1.94
C THR A 45 11.15 -3.07 1.84
N SER A 46 10.28 -3.50 2.78
CA SER A 46 9.66 -4.83 2.74
C SER A 46 8.81 -5.04 1.48
N GLU A 47 8.07 -4.01 1.06
CA GLU A 47 7.26 -4.07 -0.15
C GLU A 47 8.10 -4.28 -1.41
N ILE A 48 9.27 -3.61 -1.51
CA ILE A 48 10.20 -3.85 -2.62
C ILE A 48 10.76 -5.27 -2.54
N ILE A 49 11.13 -5.75 -1.35
CA ILE A 49 11.65 -7.11 -1.16
C ILE A 49 10.61 -8.14 -1.59
N ASP A 50 9.37 -8.00 -1.14
CA ASP A 50 8.27 -8.92 -1.44
C ASP A 50 7.91 -8.93 -2.94
N ALA A 51 8.03 -7.78 -3.61
CA ALA A 51 7.82 -7.66 -5.05
C ALA A 51 8.98 -8.24 -5.88
N ASN A 52 10.11 -8.61 -5.23
CA ASN A 52 11.31 -9.09 -5.90
C ASN A 52 11.83 -10.42 -5.30
N PRO A 53 11.04 -11.48 -5.30
CA PRO A 53 11.43 -12.78 -4.71
C PRO A 53 12.63 -13.43 -5.41
N GLN A 54 12.98 -12.96 -6.62
CA GLN A 54 14.18 -13.39 -7.34
C GLN A 54 15.50 -12.87 -6.71
N VAL A 55 15.43 -11.86 -5.82
CA VAL A 55 16.58 -11.31 -5.12
C VAL A 55 16.85 -12.14 -3.87
N ALA A 56 17.80 -13.08 -3.97
CA ALA A 56 18.09 -14.02 -2.87
C ALA A 56 18.58 -13.33 -1.58
N ASN A 57 19.30 -12.22 -1.72
CA ASN A 57 19.79 -11.43 -0.57
C ASN A 57 19.47 -9.94 -0.78
N PRO A 58 18.42 -9.42 -0.13
CA PRO A 58 18.01 -8.01 -0.24
C PRO A 58 19.09 -7.01 0.22
N ASN A 59 20.03 -7.44 1.05
CA ASN A 59 21.15 -6.59 1.48
C ASN A 59 22.27 -6.48 0.43
N LEU A 60 22.16 -7.23 -0.67
CA LEU A 60 23.21 -7.31 -1.69
C LEU A 60 22.59 -7.27 -3.09
N ILE A 61 22.34 -6.06 -3.57
CA ILE A 61 21.90 -5.80 -4.95
C ILE A 61 23.05 -5.24 -5.78
N TYR A 62 23.08 -5.59 -7.06
CA TYR A 62 24.17 -5.23 -7.96
C TYR A 62 23.70 -4.31 -9.08
N PRO A 63 24.55 -3.38 -9.54
CA PRO A 63 24.27 -2.59 -10.73
C PRO A 63 23.85 -3.49 -11.91
N GLY A 64 22.76 -3.12 -12.58
CA GLY A 64 22.15 -3.89 -13.65
C GLY A 64 21.03 -4.85 -13.22
N ASN A 65 20.86 -5.14 -11.91
CA ASN A 65 19.65 -5.84 -11.47
C ASN A 65 18.42 -5.00 -11.82
N VAL A 66 17.37 -5.64 -12.29
CA VAL A 66 16.09 -4.97 -12.54
C VAL A 66 15.15 -5.34 -11.39
N LEU A 67 14.67 -4.33 -10.68
CA LEU A 67 13.75 -4.47 -9.56
C LEU A 67 12.36 -3.98 -9.96
N THR A 68 11.36 -4.70 -9.51
CA THR A 68 9.96 -4.28 -9.53
C THR A 68 9.72 -3.36 -8.34
N ILE A 69 9.24 -2.15 -8.59
CA ILE A 69 8.89 -1.17 -7.56
C ILE A 69 7.36 -1.13 -7.45
N PRO A 70 6.78 -1.54 -6.31
CA PRO A 70 5.33 -1.43 -6.12
C PRO A 70 4.89 0.04 -6.17
N GLU A 71 3.75 0.31 -6.76
CA GLU A 71 3.15 1.64 -6.78
C GLU A 71 1.84 1.65 -6.00
N THR A 72 1.60 2.72 -5.25
CA THR A 72 0.28 2.97 -4.70
C THR A 72 -0.65 3.43 -5.81
N ASP A 73 -1.87 2.90 -5.83
CA ASP A 73 -2.90 3.31 -6.79
C ASP A 73 -3.06 4.84 -6.79
N ALA A 74 -3.08 5.42 -7.98
CA ALA A 74 -3.15 6.87 -8.15
C ALA A 74 -4.43 7.48 -7.55
N SER A 75 -5.54 6.74 -7.54
CA SER A 75 -6.80 7.18 -6.94
C SER A 75 -6.70 7.23 -5.42
N VAL A 76 -6.00 6.27 -4.81
CA VAL A 76 -5.74 6.26 -3.36
C VAL A 76 -4.86 7.44 -2.98
N ARG A 77 -3.77 7.69 -3.73
CA ARG A 77 -2.92 8.87 -3.51
C ARG A 77 -3.69 10.18 -3.63
N ALA A 78 -4.52 10.33 -4.66
CA ALA A 78 -5.34 11.52 -4.84
C ALA A 78 -6.30 11.74 -3.65
N TYR A 79 -6.85 10.66 -3.11
CA TYR A 79 -7.73 10.74 -1.94
C TYR A 79 -6.98 11.18 -0.68
N GLU A 80 -5.80 10.62 -0.44
CA GLU A 80 -4.94 10.98 0.69
C GLU A 80 -4.52 12.46 0.62
N GLN A 81 -4.09 12.93 -0.56
CA GLN A 81 -3.75 14.33 -0.80
C GLN A 81 -4.93 15.28 -0.58
N GLU A 82 -6.13 14.87 -0.99
CA GLU A 82 -7.35 15.67 -0.77
C GLU A 82 -7.67 15.81 0.73
N VAL A 83 -7.47 14.75 1.53
CA VAL A 83 -7.62 14.83 2.99
C VAL A 83 -6.65 15.85 3.58
N VAL A 84 -5.37 15.83 3.19
CA VAL A 84 -4.37 16.81 3.65
C VAL A 84 -4.76 18.23 3.23
N ARG A 85 -5.21 18.41 1.99
CA ARG A 85 -5.67 19.69 1.47
C ARG A 85 -6.85 20.24 2.29
N LEU A 86 -7.85 19.43 2.58
CA LEU A 86 -9.03 19.83 3.35
C LEU A 86 -8.66 20.18 4.80
N VAL A 87 -7.81 19.40 5.45
CA VAL A 87 -7.29 19.68 6.78
C VAL A 87 -6.56 21.04 6.79
N ASN A 88 -5.70 21.29 5.80
CA ASN A 88 -4.98 22.55 5.69
C ASN A 88 -5.89 23.74 5.40
N ALA A 89 -6.95 23.56 4.62
CA ALA A 89 -7.95 24.59 4.39
C ALA A 89 -8.69 24.96 5.69
N GLU A 90 -9.00 23.97 6.53
CA GLU A 90 -9.61 24.23 7.83
C GLU A 90 -8.66 24.91 8.80
N ARG A 91 -7.40 24.46 8.86
CA ARG A 91 -6.34 25.09 9.66
C ARG A 91 -6.15 26.57 9.32
N ALA A 92 -6.18 26.90 8.03
CA ALA A 92 -6.04 28.28 7.56
C ALA A 92 -7.15 29.20 8.09
N LYS A 93 -8.39 28.72 8.19
CA LYS A 93 -9.51 29.50 8.77
C LYS A 93 -9.27 29.86 10.25
N HIS A 94 -8.45 29.08 10.95
CA HIS A 94 -8.09 29.28 12.34
C HIS A 94 -6.71 29.94 12.51
N GLY A 95 -6.10 30.47 11.45
CA GLY A 95 -4.78 31.11 11.48
C GLY A 95 -3.63 30.15 11.79
N LEU A 96 -3.81 28.85 11.62
CA LEU A 96 -2.80 27.84 11.89
C LEU A 96 -1.97 27.55 10.63
N ALA A 97 -0.68 27.32 10.80
CA ALA A 97 0.22 26.94 9.70
C ALA A 97 -0.22 25.61 9.07
N ALA A 98 -0.04 25.48 7.75
CA ALA A 98 -0.29 24.24 7.04
C ALA A 98 0.60 23.10 7.54
N LEU A 99 0.05 21.88 7.55
CA LEU A 99 0.81 20.65 7.78
C LEU A 99 1.44 20.21 6.47
N THR A 100 2.64 19.65 6.56
CA THR A 100 3.31 18.96 5.45
C THR A 100 3.00 17.47 5.59
N GLU A 101 2.70 16.82 4.47
CA GLU A 101 2.51 15.38 4.45
C GLU A 101 3.84 14.65 4.72
N ASP A 102 3.77 13.63 5.57
CA ASP A 102 4.83 12.66 5.78
C ASP A 102 4.42 11.36 5.09
N TRP A 103 5.19 10.94 4.08
CA TRP A 103 4.84 9.78 3.25
C TRP A 103 4.92 8.45 4.01
N GLU A 104 5.82 8.35 5.00
CA GLU A 104 5.93 7.14 5.85
C GLU A 104 4.70 7.00 6.74
N LEU A 105 4.28 8.11 7.35
CA LEU A 105 3.06 8.14 8.15
C LEU A 105 1.81 7.87 7.31
N SER A 106 1.70 8.47 6.13
CA SER A 106 0.60 8.21 5.18
C SER A 106 0.54 6.73 4.78
N ARG A 107 1.70 6.13 4.54
CA ARG A 107 1.82 4.68 4.27
C ARG A 107 1.29 3.84 5.44
N VAL A 108 1.72 4.12 6.67
CA VAL A 108 1.23 3.39 7.87
C VAL A 108 -0.27 3.58 8.06
N ALA A 109 -0.80 4.79 7.85
CA ALA A 109 -2.23 5.07 7.93
C ALA A 109 -3.03 4.27 6.89
N ARG A 110 -2.51 4.11 5.68
CA ARG A 110 -3.12 3.29 4.62
C ARG A 110 -3.18 1.81 5.03
N TYR A 111 -2.08 1.26 5.53
CA TYR A 111 -2.06 -0.11 6.06
C TYR A 111 -3.03 -0.30 7.22
N LYS A 112 -3.16 0.71 8.11
CA LYS A 112 -4.14 0.67 9.20
C LYS A 112 -5.57 0.64 8.69
N SER A 113 -5.88 1.45 7.68
CA SER A 113 -7.20 1.48 7.05
C SER A 113 -7.53 0.15 6.37
N GLN A 114 -6.57 -0.43 5.67
CA GLN A 114 -6.70 -1.74 5.04
C GLN A 114 -6.92 -2.84 6.08
N ASP A 115 -6.14 -2.85 7.15
CA ASP A 115 -6.27 -3.81 8.25
C ASP A 115 -7.66 -3.73 8.92
N MET A 116 -8.19 -2.52 9.13
CA MET A 116 -9.56 -2.33 9.64
C MET A 116 -10.62 -2.90 8.67
N HIS A 117 -10.44 -2.69 7.39
CA HIS A 117 -11.33 -3.23 6.35
C HIS A 117 -11.30 -4.77 6.32
N ASP A 118 -10.11 -5.35 6.22
CA ASP A 118 -9.93 -6.79 6.01
C ASP A 118 -10.33 -7.61 7.24
N ASN A 119 -10.02 -7.10 8.43
CA ASN A 119 -10.37 -7.73 9.70
C ASN A 119 -11.72 -7.25 10.28
N ARG A 120 -12.46 -6.40 9.54
CA ARG A 120 -13.83 -5.94 9.86
C ARG A 120 -13.95 -5.36 11.27
N TYR A 121 -13.07 -4.46 11.65
CA TYR A 121 -13.11 -3.75 12.92
C TYR A 121 -12.91 -2.24 12.71
N PHE A 122 -13.25 -1.45 13.74
CA PHE A 122 -12.99 -0.02 13.77
C PHE A 122 -12.49 0.36 15.17
N ALA A 123 -11.19 0.39 15.36
CA ALA A 123 -10.56 0.70 16.64
C ALA A 123 -9.11 1.18 16.46
N HIS A 124 -8.57 1.87 17.45
CA HIS A 124 -7.16 2.28 17.45
C HIS A 124 -6.22 1.07 17.46
N ASN A 125 -6.50 0.09 18.31
CA ASN A 125 -5.69 -1.12 18.39
C ASN A 125 -6.01 -2.07 17.24
N SER A 126 -4.97 -2.51 16.55
CA SER A 126 -5.06 -3.51 15.51
C SER A 126 -4.94 -4.91 16.11
N PRO A 127 -5.74 -5.89 15.68
CA PRO A 127 -5.52 -7.29 16.03
C PRO A 127 -4.20 -7.83 15.45
N THR A 128 -3.73 -7.26 14.33
CA THR A 128 -2.50 -7.68 13.63
C THR A 128 -1.27 -6.99 14.20
N TYR A 129 -1.32 -5.66 14.37
CA TYR A 129 -0.15 -4.82 14.67
C TYR A 129 -0.13 -4.27 16.10
N GLY A 130 -1.22 -4.43 16.85
CA GLY A 130 -1.37 -3.90 18.22
C GLY A 130 -1.69 -2.41 18.25
N THR A 131 -1.07 -1.67 19.19
CA THR A 131 -1.31 -0.23 19.34
C THR A 131 -0.76 0.57 18.16
N PRO A 132 -1.27 1.80 17.88
CA PRO A 132 -0.73 2.66 16.83
C PRO A 132 0.79 2.86 16.93
N PHE A 133 1.32 3.04 18.14
CA PHE A 133 2.76 3.19 18.36
C PHE A 133 3.57 1.92 18.04
N ARG A 134 3.01 0.74 18.28
CA ARG A 134 3.64 -0.53 17.87
C ARG A 134 3.64 -0.67 16.36
N MET A 135 2.53 -0.30 15.72
CA MET A 135 2.42 -0.33 14.28
C MET A 135 3.45 0.62 13.62
N LEU A 136 3.54 1.87 14.07
CA LEU A 136 4.53 2.83 13.59
C LEU A 136 5.96 2.25 13.67
N ARG A 137 6.33 1.63 14.79
CA ARG A 137 7.66 1.00 14.93
C ARG A 137 7.89 -0.21 14.03
N ALA A 138 6.84 -0.92 13.65
CA ALA A 138 6.96 -2.09 12.78
C ALA A 138 7.18 -1.71 11.31
N PHE A 139 6.80 -0.50 10.93
CA PHE A 139 6.86 -0.02 9.56
C PHE A 139 8.00 0.98 9.30
N GLY A 140 8.60 1.57 10.34
CA GLY A 140 9.60 2.65 10.24
C GLY A 140 11.01 2.29 10.64
#